data_072633a2e957cb8379baa1b596d0b65d
#
_entry.id   072633a2e957cb8379baa1b596d0b65d
#
_cell.length_a   1.000
_cell.length_b   1.000
_cell.length_c   1.000
_cell.angle_alpha   90.00
_cell.angle_beta   90.00
_cell.angle_gamma   90.00
#
_symmetry.space_group_name_H-M   'P 1'
#
loop_
_entity.id
_entity.type
_entity.pdbx_description
1 polymer ?
#
loop_
_entity_poly.entity_id
_entity_poly.type
_entity_poly.pdbx_seq_one_letter_code
_entity_poly.pdbx_strand_id
1 'polypeptide(L)'
;MFYDVRFDAIAPKSADSTEQEEVIRLIINVEAQTKFKPGYPLTKRAIYYCSRMISAQHGPIFTKSEYGKIRKVYSIWICTQPSDDFENTLTRYSIKPEQLIGEAQEETENYDLMSVVMICLGKPGTENHKGMLEKTEKSGIQVWHY
;
A
#
# COMPACT_ATOMS: atom_id res chain seq x y z
N MET A 1 -6.00 15.38 -15.35
CA MET A 1 -6.26 15.88 -14.00
C MET A 1 -5.60 14.88 -13.06
N PHE A 2 -4.58 15.29 -12.32
CA PHE A 2 -3.89 14.41 -11.37
C PHE A 2 -4.45 14.75 -9.99
N TYR A 3 -4.99 13.77 -9.30
CA TYR A 3 -5.40 13.93 -7.92
C TYR A 3 -4.39 13.19 -7.04
N ASP A 4 -3.48 13.96 -6.45
CA ASP A 4 -2.66 13.50 -5.35
C ASP A 4 -3.38 13.83 -4.05
N VAL A 5 -3.81 12.82 -3.31
CA VAL A 5 -4.36 12.99 -1.97
C VAL A 5 -3.41 12.32 -0.98
N ARG A 6 -2.82 13.12 -0.10
CA ARG A 6 -2.03 12.62 1.02
C ARG A 6 -2.77 12.88 2.32
N PHE A 7 -2.88 11.85 3.16
CA PHE A 7 -3.50 11.95 4.48
C PHE A 7 -2.83 11.02 5.49
N ASP A 8 -2.92 11.41 6.76
CA ASP A 8 -2.57 10.56 7.87
C ASP A 8 -3.81 9.75 8.26
N ALA A 9 -3.66 8.43 8.37
CA ALA A 9 -4.72 7.53 8.76
C ALA A 9 -4.37 6.84 10.08
N ILE A 10 -5.41 6.51 10.84
CA ILE A 10 -5.31 5.73 12.06
C ILE A 10 -6.05 4.41 11.81
N ALA A 11 -5.35 3.29 11.95
CA ALA A 11 -5.93 1.97 11.81
C ALA A 11 -5.86 1.24 13.17
N PRO A 12 -6.91 0.51 13.59
CA PRO A 12 -6.82 -0.36 14.73
C PRO A 12 -5.86 -1.53 14.44
N LYS A 13 -5.05 -1.94 15.39
CA LYS A 13 -4.39 -3.26 15.35
C LYS A 13 -5.50 -4.32 15.45
N SER A 14 -5.39 -5.41 14.71
CA SER A 14 -6.43 -6.42 14.50
C SER A 14 -7.23 -6.82 15.77
N ALA A 15 -8.47 -7.28 15.57
CA ALA A 15 -9.52 -7.49 16.57
C ALA A 15 -9.24 -8.51 17.71
N ASP A 16 -8.04 -9.07 17.84
CA ASP A 16 -7.70 -10.11 18.83
C ASP A 16 -6.96 -9.59 20.08
N SER A 17 -6.72 -8.29 20.22
CA SER A 17 -6.03 -7.74 21.38
C SER A 17 -7.02 -7.09 22.36
N THR A 18 -7.26 -7.74 23.49
CA THR A 18 -8.09 -7.28 24.62
C THR A 18 -7.41 -6.23 25.50
N GLU A 19 -6.32 -5.64 25.08
CA GLU A 19 -5.61 -4.60 25.85
C GLU A 19 -5.36 -3.37 24.99
N GLN A 20 -5.82 -2.21 25.47
CA GLN A 20 -5.61 -0.83 25.01
C GLN A 20 -5.45 -0.67 23.49
N GLU A 21 -6.41 0.02 22.85
CA GLU A 21 -6.40 0.33 21.41
C GLU A 21 -5.06 0.93 20.96
N GLU A 22 -4.13 0.07 20.57
CA GLU A 22 -2.88 0.48 19.97
C GLU A 22 -3.15 0.89 18.52
N VAL A 23 -3.22 2.19 18.29
CA VAL A 23 -3.52 2.79 16.99
C VAL A 23 -2.27 2.84 16.12
N ILE A 24 -2.32 2.21 14.96
CA ILE A 24 -1.28 2.32 13.94
C ILE A 24 -1.49 3.62 13.16
N ARG A 25 -0.50 4.50 13.16
CA ARG A 25 -0.52 5.71 12.35
C ARG A 25 0.14 5.45 11.00
N LEU A 26 -0.60 5.68 9.92
CA LEU A 26 -0.19 5.43 8.54
C LEU A 26 -0.12 6.75 7.78
N ILE A 27 0.80 6.83 6.82
CA ILE A 27 0.84 7.90 5.83
C ILE A 27 0.42 7.29 4.49
N ILE A 28 -0.67 7.81 3.91
CA ILE A 28 -1.25 7.27 2.70
C ILE A 28 -1.21 8.32 1.60
N ASN A 29 -0.74 7.93 0.42
CA ASN A 29 -0.83 8.69 -0.82
C ASN A 29 -1.69 7.92 -1.81
N VAL A 30 -2.70 8.57 -2.39
CA VAL A 30 -3.59 7.98 -3.40
C VAL A 30 -3.46 8.75 -4.70
N GLU A 31 -3.13 8.06 -5.78
CA GLU A 31 -3.02 8.61 -7.12
C GLU A 31 -3.95 7.93 -8.12
N ALA A 32 -4.70 8.71 -8.89
CA ALA A 32 -5.43 8.22 -10.04
C ALA A 32 -4.61 8.41 -11.32
N GLN A 33 -4.36 7.32 -12.04
CA GLN A 33 -3.55 7.29 -13.25
C GLN A 33 -4.34 6.69 -14.41
N THR A 34 -4.44 7.41 -15.52
CA THR A 34 -5.17 6.90 -16.68
C THR A 34 -4.45 5.74 -17.35
N LYS A 35 -3.14 5.88 -17.61
CA LYS A 35 -2.33 4.85 -18.28
C LYS A 35 -1.39 4.15 -17.30
N PHE A 36 -1.37 2.82 -17.32
CA PHE A 36 -0.44 2.03 -16.50
C PHE A 36 1.02 2.16 -16.95
N LYS A 37 1.26 2.39 -18.24
CA LYS A 37 2.61 2.59 -18.83
C LYS A 37 2.72 3.97 -19.47
N PRO A 38 2.90 5.06 -18.69
CA PRO A 38 3.02 6.42 -19.22
C PRO A 38 4.43 6.76 -19.78
N GLY A 39 5.15 5.76 -20.32
CA GLY A 39 6.53 5.89 -20.81
C GLY A 39 7.60 5.38 -19.83
N TYR A 40 7.19 4.98 -18.62
CA TYR A 40 8.04 4.39 -17.57
C TYR A 40 7.24 3.40 -16.71
N PRO A 41 7.91 2.48 -15.98
CA PRO A 41 7.23 1.58 -15.06
C PRO A 41 6.60 2.33 -13.88
N LEU A 42 5.27 2.30 -13.79
CA LEU A 42 4.52 3.01 -12.74
C LEU A 42 4.90 2.52 -11.33
N THR A 43 5.17 1.22 -11.18
CA THR A 43 5.62 0.62 -9.92
C THR A 43 6.91 1.27 -9.39
N LYS A 44 7.87 1.60 -10.28
CA LYS A 44 9.09 2.31 -9.87
C LYS A 44 8.78 3.69 -9.30
N ARG A 45 7.86 4.43 -9.93
CA ARG A 45 7.41 5.73 -9.44
C ARG A 45 6.73 5.61 -8.08
N ALA A 46 5.89 4.60 -7.90
CA ALA A 46 5.19 4.35 -6.64
C ALA A 46 6.16 4.00 -5.50
N ILE A 47 7.17 3.16 -5.75
CA ILE A 47 8.24 2.85 -4.80
C ILE A 47 9.03 4.11 -4.44
N TYR A 48 9.37 4.94 -5.44
CA TYR A 48 10.04 6.22 -5.21
C TYR A 48 9.21 7.15 -4.31
N TYR A 49 7.89 7.20 -4.49
CA TYR A 49 7.01 7.99 -3.64
C TYR A 49 6.98 7.46 -2.19
N CYS A 50 6.92 6.14 -1.99
CA CYS A 50 7.07 5.56 -0.66
C CYS A 50 8.39 5.97 0.00
N SER A 51 9.51 5.89 -0.73
CA SER A 51 10.82 6.26 -0.22
C SER A 51 10.88 7.74 0.19
N ARG A 52 10.27 8.62 -0.61
CA ARG A 52 10.15 10.04 -0.26
C ARG A 52 9.29 10.28 0.96
N MET A 53 8.17 9.56 1.11
CA MET A 53 7.32 9.67 2.29
C MET A 53 8.02 9.18 3.56
N ILE A 54 8.84 8.12 3.47
CA ILE A 54 9.68 7.67 4.59
C ILE A 54 10.72 8.74 4.93
N SER A 55 11.48 9.21 3.94
CA SER A 55 12.51 10.23 4.15
C SER A 55 11.96 11.55 4.70
N ALA A 56 10.78 11.96 4.26
CA ALA A 56 10.13 13.20 4.71
C ALA A 56 9.65 13.14 6.17
N GLN A 57 9.70 11.99 6.83
CA GLN A 57 9.38 11.86 8.26
C GLN A 57 10.52 12.37 9.15
N HIS A 58 11.75 12.44 8.63
CA HIS A 58 12.86 13.03 9.36
C HIS A 58 12.61 14.53 9.61
N GLY A 59 12.73 14.95 10.83
CA GLY A 59 12.38 16.27 11.32
C GLY A 59 10.98 16.33 11.93
N PRO A 60 9.90 16.13 11.15
CA PRO A 60 8.53 16.22 11.68
C PRO A 60 8.12 15.09 12.61
N ILE A 61 8.59 13.85 12.38
CA ILE A 61 8.14 12.65 13.11
C ILE A 61 9.26 12.10 14.00
N PHE A 62 10.48 12.06 13.51
CA PHE A 62 11.63 11.60 14.26
C PHE A 62 12.86 12.49 13.99
N THR A 63 13.77 12.55 14.96
CA THR A 63 15.04 13.28 14.86
C THR A 63 16.18 12.40 15.35
N LYS A 64 17.40 12.72 14.95
CA LYS A 64 18.60 11.95 15.33
C LYS A 64 18.44 10.45 15.01
N SER A 65 18.61 9.58 16.00
CA SER A 65 18.54 8.12 15.88
C SER A 65 17.20 7.51 16.31
N GLU A 66 16.12 8.29 16.40
CA GLU A 66 14.79 7.83 16.82
C GLU A 66 14.06 7.06 15.70
N TYR A 67 14.74 6.17 14.98
CA TYR A 67 14.20 5.43 13.83
C TYR A 67 12.98 4.57 14.16
N GLY A 68 12.81 4.14 15.43
CA GLY A 68 11.62 3.42 15.88
C GLY A 68 10.30 4.22 15.77
N LYS A 69 10.38 5.54 15.52
CA LYS A 69 9.19 6.39 15.30
C LYS A 69 8.75 6.43 13.83
N ILE A 70 9.50 5.81 12.91
CA ILE A 70 9.14 5.79 11.48
C ILE A 70 7.79 5.07 11.33
N ARG A 71 6.88 5.75 10.65
CA ARG A 71 5.55 5.22 10.35
C ARG A 71 5.53 4.56 8.98
N LYS A 72 4.78 3.46 8.88
CA LYS A 72 4.54 2.80 7.61
C LYS A 72 3.84 3.73 6.63
N VAL A 73 4.24 3.66 5.37
CA VAL A 73 3.68 4.45 4.27
C VAL A 73 2.99 3.55 3.24
N TYR A 74 1.89 4.04 2.70
CA TYR A 74 1.17 3.41 1.60
C TYR A 74 1.14 4.35 0.40
N SER A 75 1.42 3.82 -0.79
CA SER A 75 1.21 4.50 -2.06
C SER A 75 0.20 3.70 -2.87
N ILE A 76 -1.02 4.21 -2.98
CA ILE A 76 -2.16 3.55 -3.63
C ILE A 76 -2.36 4.19 -5.00
N TRP A 77 -2.40 3.36 -6.04
CA TRP A 77 -2.52 3.77 -7.43
C TRP A 77 -3.76 3.15 -8.06
N ILE A 78 -4.62 3.98 -8.61
CA ILE A 78 -5.83 3.55 -9.30
C ILE A 78 -5.62 3.80 -10.80
N CYS A 79 -5.42 2.71 -11.56
CA CYS A 79 -5.27 2.75 -13.02
C CYS A 79 -6.61 2.51 -13.68
N THR A 80 -7.11 3.51 -14.40
CA THR A 80 -8.43 3.45 -15.04
C THR A 80 -8.39 2.85 -16.44
N GLN A 81 -7.22 2.83 -17.09
CA GLN A 81 -7.00 2.25 -18.40
C GLN A 81 -5.70 1.43 -18.41
N PRO A 82 -5.66 0.29 -17.71
CA PRO A 82 -4.52 -0.60 -17.76
C PRO A 82 -4.40 -1.29 -19.13
N SER A 83 -3.25 -1.90 -19.43
CA SER A 83 -3.15 -2.85 -20.54
C SER A 83 -3.87 -4.14 -20.20
N ASP A 84 -4.29 -4.91 -21.22
CA ASP A 84 -5.12 -6.11 -21.07
C ASP A 84 -4.57 -7.11 -20.03
N ASP A 85 -3.25 -7.28 -19.96
CA ASP A 85 -2.58 -8.16 -18.98
C ASP A 85 -2.75 -7.74 -17.52
N PHE A 86 -3.16 -6.47 -17.27
CA PHE A 86 -3.30 -5.91 -15.93
C PHE A 86 -4.75 -5.60 -15.55
N GLU A 87 -5.70 -5.79 -16.47
CA GLU A 87 -7.11 -5.53 -16.18
C GLU A 87 -7.62 -6.37 -15.00
N ASN A 88 -8.45 -5.77 -14.17
CA ASN A 88 -9.09 -6.42 -13.02
C ASN A 88 -8.06 -7.03 -12.05
N THR A 89 -6.95 -6.34 -11.82
CA THR A 89 -5.93 -6.79 -10.88
C THR A 89 -5.78 -5.86 -9.69
N LEU A 90 -5.51 -6.47 -8.54
CA LEU A 90 -5.11 -5.79 -7.31
C LEU A 90 -3.77 -6.41 -6.87
N THR A 91 -2.71 -5.63 -6.90
CA THR A 91 -1.36 -6.10 -6.57
C THR A 91 -0.76 -5.26 -5.46
N ARG A 92 -0.24 -5.89 -4.42
CA ARG A 92 0.53 -5.25 -3.36
C ARG A 92 2.00 -5.61 -3.48
N TYR A 93 2.86 -4.60 -3.41
CA TYR A 93 4.31 -4.73 -3.27
C TYR A 93 4.69 -4.26 -1.87
N SER A 94 5.41 -5.08 -1.13
CA SER A 94 5.84 -4.82 0.25
C SER A 94 7.22 -5.40 0.49
N ILE A 95 7.90 -4.95 1.54
CA ILE A 95 9.17 -5.51 1.97
C ILE A 95 8.89 -6.82 2.71
N LYS A 96 9.63 -7.87 2.34
CA LYS A 96 9.60 -9.17 3.02
C LYS A 96 11.02 -9.65 3.25
N PRO A 97 11.33 -10.24 4.41
CA PRO A 97 12.63 -10.83 4.64
C PRO A 97 12.78 -12.13 3.85
N GLU A 98 14.00 -12.41 3.40
CA GLU A 98 14.43 -13.69 2.87
C GLU A 98 15.59 -14.21 3.72
N GLN A 99 15.41 -15.34 4.36
CA GLN A 99 16.43 -15.96 5.22
C GLN A 99 17.46 -16.68 4.32
N LEU A 100 18.61 -16.09 4.11
CA LEU A 100 19.67 -16.68 3.28
C LEU A 100 20.52 -17.68 4.05
N ILE A 101 20.80 -17.44 5.32
CA ILE A 101 21.54 -18.33 6.22
C ILE A 101 21.00 -18.15 7.63
N GLY A 102 20.66 -19.26 8.28
CA GLY A 102 20.10 -19.27 9.62
C GLY A 102 18.69 -18.70 9.66
N GLU A 103 18.14 -18.58 10.87
CA GLU A 103 16.83 -18.01 11.12
C GLU A 103 16.96 -16.78 12.03
N ALA A 104 16.52 -15.63 11.56
CA ALA A 104 16.40 -14.43 12.36
C ALA A 104 14.91 -14.05 12.45
N GLN A 105 14.46 -13.79 13.67
CA GLN A 105 13.10 -13.30 13.90
C GLN A 105 13.18 -11.80 14.14
N GLU A 106 12.54 -11.03 13.25
CA GLU A 106 12.39 -9.59 13.38
C GLU A 106 10.91 -9.26 13.32
N GLU A 107 10.46 -8.34 14.16
CA GLU A 107 9.07 -7.90 14.17
C GLU A 107 8.70 -7.24 12.84
N THR A 108 7.53 -7.61 12.30
CA THR A 108 7.07 -7.12 10.98
C THR A 108 7.02 -5.60 10.91
N GLU A 109 6.71 -4.94 12.01
CA GLU A 109 6.66 -3.47 12.10
C GLU A 109 8.02 -2.79 11.91
N ASN A 110 9.13 -3.50 12.12
CA ASN A 110 10.48 -2.95 11.97
C ASN A 110 10.99 -2.93 10.54
N TYR A 111 10.44 -3.74 9.63
CA TYR A 111 10.91 -3.82 8.25
C TYR A 111 9.81 -3.57 7.19
N ASP A 112 8.53 -3.90 7.44
CA ASP A 112 7.45 -3.68 6.47
C ASP A 112 6.95 -2.22 6.52
N LEU A 113 7.88 -1.30 6.26
CA LEU A 113 7.65 0.14 6.38
C LEU A 113 7.00 0.77 5.15
N MET A 114 6.87 0.05 4.04
CA MET A 114 6.21 0.57 2.85
C MET A 114 5.37 -0.48 2.12
N SER A 115 4.25 -0.04 1.58
CA SER A 115 3.41 -0.82 0.68
C SER A 115 2.96 0.01 -0.50
N VAL A 116 3.15 -0.52 -1.71
CA VAL A 116 2.56 0.00 -2.93
C VAL A 116 1.37 -0.87 -3.27
N VAL A 117 0.21 -0.26 -3.51
CA VAL A 117 -1.01 -0.96 -3.93
C VAL A 117 -1.39 -0.47 -5.32
N MET A 118 -1.40 -1.38 -6.29
CA MET A 118 -1.82 -1.12 -7.67
C MET A 118 -3.21 -1.70 -7.89
N ILE A 119 -4.19 -0.84 -8.14
CA ILE A 119 -5.57 -1.20 -8.45
C ILE A 119 -5.77 -0.91 -9.93
N CYS A 120 -5.87 -1.94 -10.76
CA CYS A 120 -6.08 -1.81 -12.19
C CYS A 120 -7.53 -2.18 -12.52
N LEU A 121 -8.31 -1.19 -12.94
CA LEU A 121 -9.72 -1.37 -13.24
C LEU A 121 -9.91 -2.13 -14.56
N GLY A 122 -11.08 -2.76 -14.74
CA GLY A 122 -11.49 -3.36 -16.02
C GLY A 122 -12.06 -2.33 -16.97
N LYS A 123 -12.29 -2.75 -18.22
CA LYS A 123 -12.96 -1.91 -19.24
C LYS A 123 -14.41 -1.62 -18.82
N PRO A 124 -14.90 -0.40 -19.05
CA PRO A 124 -16.30 -0.07 -18.79
C PRO A 124 -17.23 -1.03 -19.58
N GLY A 125 -18.24 -1.58 -18.91
CA GLY A 125 -19.22 -2.49 -19.51
C GLY A 125 -18.87 -3.98 -19.50
N THR A 126 -17.72 -4.37 -18.97
CA THR A 126 -17.45 -5.78 -18.65
C THR A 126 -17.99 -6.10 -17.26
N GLU A 127 -18.79 -7.19 -17.12
CA GLU A 127 -19.43 -7.59 -15.83
C GLU A 127 -18.45 -8.01 -14.72
N ASN A 128 -17.17 -7.67 -14.85
CA ASN A 128 -16.09 -8.19 -14.03
C ASN A 128 -15.93 -7.52 -12.65
N HIS A 129 -16.75 -6.53 -12.27
CA HIS A 129 -16.74 -6.01 -10.90
C HIS A 129 -17.04 -7.10 -9.86
N LYS A 130 -17.93 -8.04 -10.19
CA LYS A 130 -18.28 -9.16 -9.32
C LYS A 130 -17.10 -10.12 -9.11
N GLY A 131 -16.36 -10.43 -10.16
CA GLY A 131 -15.18 -11.30 -10.10
C GLY A 131 -14.01 -10.70 -9.31
N MET A 132 -13.87 -9.37 -9.27
CA MET A 132 -12.85 -8.70 -8.47
C MET A 132 -13.17 -8.78 -6.98
N LEU A 133 -14.43 -8.57 -6.59
CA LEU A 133 -14.89 -8.70 -5.21
C LEU A 133 -14.75 -10.15 -4.70
N GLU A 134 -15.19 -11.14 -5.47
CA GLU A 134 -15.04 -12.55 -5.12
C GLU A 134 -13.58 -13.01 -4.98
N LYS A 135 -12.68 -12.47 -5.81
CA LYS A 135 -11.23 -12.74 -5.69
C LYS A 135 -10.63 -12.08 -4.45
N THR A 136 -11.11 -10.91 -4.08
CA THR A 136 -10.64 -10.17 -2.91
C THR A 136 -11.04 -10.89 -1.63
N GLU A 137 -12.27 -11.40 -1.55
CA GLU A 137 -12.75 -12.22 -0.43
C GLU A 137 -11.93 -13.51 -0.28
N LYS A 138 -11.62 -14.20 -1.39
CA LYS A 138 -10.78 -15.41 -1.38
C LYS A 138 -9.32 -15.15 -0.98
N SER A 139 -8.83 -13.94 -1.15
CA SER A 139 -7.47 -13.55 -0.75
C SER A 139 -7.34 -13.14 0.72
N GLY A 140 -8.43 -13.20 1.50
CA GLY A 140 -8.45 -12.83 2.93
C GLY A 140 -8.40 -11.32 3.18
N ILE A 141 -8.57 -10.49 2.15
CA ILE A 141 -8.71 -9.05 2.30
C ILE A 141 -10.17 -8.77 2.64
N GLN A 142 -10.45 -8.35 3.86
CA GLN A 142 -11.80 -7.94 4.24
C GLN A 142 -12.17 -6.63 3.55
N VAL A 143 -13.19 -6.65 2.72
CA VAL A 143 -13.80 -5.46 2.14
C VAL A 143 -14.99 -5.08 3.01
N TRP A 144 -14.89 -3.94 3.68
CA TRP A 144 -16.00 -3.39 4.45
C TRP A 144 -17.00 -2.74 3.49
N HIS A 145 -18.22 -3.28 3.47
CA HIS A 145 -19.35 -2.63 2.80
C HIS A 145 -20.00 -1.66 3.79
N TYR A 146 -20.08 -0.38 3.39
CA TYR A 146 -20.91 0.63 4.03
C TYR A 146 -22.25 0.74 3.30
#